data_12de21c96521e08dbf07e07702261357
#
_entry.id   12de21c96521e08dbf07e07702261357
#
_cell.length_a   1.000
_cell.length_b   1.000
_cell.length_c   1.000
_cell.angle_alpha   90.00
_cell.angle_beta   90.00
_cell.angle_gamma   90.00
#
_symmetry.space_group_name_H-M   'P 1'
#
loop_
_entity.id
_entity.type
_entity.pdbx_description
1 polymer ?
#
loop_
_entity_poly.entity_id
_entity_poly.type
_entity_poly.pdbx_seq_one_letter_code
_entity_poly.pdbx_strand_id
1 'polypeptide(L)'
;MPKTLPQRIVFTIVMATIMVYGMIVYNVALNTGGVTNATFGMALHEMPIMVPVAFVLEFFAVEKLATALAFTFMRPTDRPQFITYAISLMIVCIMCPVMSLVATLLFKEPSFGTWVHTWGCNFPMALYWQMFYCGPLSRFIFRAIFRKQLQAENQEQH
;
A
#
# COMPACT_ATOMS: atom_id res chain seq x y z
N MET A 1 -9.18 5.83 -12.67
CA MET A 1 -7.77 5.42 -12.53
C MET A 1 -6.86 6.55 -12.98
N PRO A 2 -5.69 6.74 -12.37
CA PRO A 2 -4.77 7.79 -12.79
C PRO A 2 -4.29 7.55 -14.23
N LYS A 3 -4.45 8.54 -15.09
CA LYS A 3 -4.07 8.45 -16.52
C LYS A 3 -2.71 9.11 -16.80
N THR A 4 -2.34 10.12 -16.03
CA THR A 4 -1.11 10.88 -16.19
C THR A 4 -0.06 10.50 -15.15
N LEU A 5 1.23 10.70 -15.45
CA LEU A 5 2.34 10.46 -14.51
C LEU A 5 2.15 11.17 -13.16
N PRO A 6 1.81 12.49 -13.10
CA PRO A 6 1.61 13.15 -11.81
C PRO A 6 0.44 12.58 -11.04
N GLN A 7 -0.65 12.17 -11.70
CA GLN A 7 -1.78 11.51 -11.05
C GLN A 7 -1.38 10.14 -10.46
N ARG A 8 -0.55 9.37 -11.16
CA ARG A 8 -0.01 8.10 -10.66
C ARG A 8 0.88 8.31 -9.43
N ILE A 9 1.79 9.27 -9.49
CA ILE A 9 2.68 9.60 -8.36
C ILE A 9 1.87 9.97 -7.12
N VAL A 10 0.91 10.89 -7.25
CA VAL A 10 0.06 11.30 -6.12
C VAL A 10 -0.77 10.14 -5.57
N PHE A 11 -1.35 9.33 -6.45
CA PHE A 11 -2.12 8.15 -6.04
C PHE A 11 -1.24 7.15 -5.27
N THR A 12 -0.04 6.86 -5.77
CA THR A 12 0.90 5.94 -5.12
C THR A 12 1.38 6.48 -3.76
N ILE A 13 1.68 7.78 -3.67
CA ILE A 13 2.05 8.41 -2.39
C ILE A 13 0.92 8.28 -1.36
N VAL A 14 -0.31 8.62 -1.74
CA VAL A 14 -1.47 8.51 -0.86
C VAL A 14 -1.69 7.06 -0.42
N MET A 15 -1.64 6.14 -1.36
CA MET A 15 -1.83 4.71 -1.09
C MET A 15 -0.73 4.16 -0.18
N ALA A 16 0.54 4.44 -0.48
CA ALA A 16 1.68 4.04 0.33
C ALA A 16 1.59 4.62 1.75
N THR A 17 1.24 5.90 1.89
CA THR A 17 1.10 6.54 3.20
C THR A 17 0.03 5.87 4.06
N ILE A 18 -1.15 5.61 3.50
CA ILE A 18 -2.25 4.96 4.23
C ILE A 18 -1.86 3.52 4.60
N MET A 19 -1.25 2.79 3.67
CA MET A 19 -0.85 1.41 3.88
C MET A 19 0.23 1.30 4.95
N VAL A 20 1.30 2.10 4.83
CA VAL A 20 2.42 2.13 5.78
C VAL A 20 1.94 2.54 7.16
N TYR A 21 1.14 3.59 7.28
CA TYR A 21 0.60 4.03 8.56
C TYR A 21 -0.18 2.92 9.27
N GLY A 22 -1.12 2.29 8.58
CA GLY A 22 -1.90 1.18 9.16
C GLY A 22 -1.03 0.02 9.61
N MET A 23 -0.02 -0.33 8.82
CA MET A 23 0.90 -1.43 9.14
C MET A 23 1.84 -1.10 10.28
N ILE A 24 2.35 0.14 10.39
CA ILE A 24 3.18 0.56 11.52
C ILE A 24 2.36 0.56 12.82
N VAL A 25 1.17 1.13 12.82
CA VAL A 25 0.27 1.11 13.99
C VAL A 25 0.01 -0.33 14.44
N TYR A 26 -0.26 -1.22 13.51
CA TYR A 26 -0.47 -2.64 13.80
C TYR A 26 0.78 -3.30 14.42
N ASN A 27 1.96 -3.10 13.83
CA ASN A 27 3.20 -3.67 14.34
C ASN A 27 3.58 -3.12 15.72
N VAL A 28 3.44 -1.81 15.93
CA VAL A 28 3.69 -1.19 17.24
C VAL A 28 2.70 -1.73 18.28
N ALA A 29 1.42 -1.86 17.92
CA ALA A 29 0.41 -2.44 18.81
C ALA A 29 0.71 -3.90 19.20
N LEU A 30 1.21 -4.71 18.26
CA LEU A 30 1.66 -6.07 18.55
C LEU A 30 2.86 -6.10 19.52
N ASN A 31 3.81 -5.19 19.35
CA ASN A 31 5.00 -5.13 20.18
C ASN A 31 4.73 -4.59 21.59
N THR A 32 3.76 -3.67 21.72
CA THR A 32 3.39 -3.04 23.00
C THR A 32 2.25 -3.76 23.74
N GLY A 33 1.67 -4.78 23.11
CA GLY A 33 0.57 -5.55 23.69
C GLY A 33 -0.79 -4.88 23.61
N GLY A 34 -0.94 -3.81 22.81
CA GLY A 34 -2.23 -3.15 22.59
C GLY A 34 -2.13 -1.80 21.91
N VAL A 35 -3.28 -1.24 21.57
CA VAL A 35 -3.38 0.09 20.96
C VAL A 35 -3.51 1.14 22.07
N THR A 36 -2.52 2.03 22.17
CA THR A 36 -2.48 3.14 23.10
C THR A 36 -2.25 4.46 22.36
N ASN A 37 -2.44 5.59 23.00
CA ASN A 37 -2.11 6.89 22.40
C ASN A 37 -0.62 6.99 22.03
N ALA A 38 0.26 6.33 22.78
CA ALA A 38 1.69 6.24 22.47
C ALA A 38 1.95 5.47 21.18
N THR A 39 1.13 4.46 20.83
CA THR A 39 1.23 3.69 19.57
C THR A 39 1.14 4.60 18.35
N PHE A 40 0.23 5.56 18.35
CA PHE A 40 0.09 6.52 17.25
C PHE A 40 1.28 7.48 17.15
N GLY A 41 1.82 7.91 18.29
CA GLY A 41 3.04 8.74 18.32
C GLY A 41 4.26 8.02 17.76
N MET A 42 4.48 6.77 18.15
CA MET A 42 5.56 5.93 17.63
C MET A 42 5.39 5.68 16.13
N ALA A 43 4.16 5.40 15.66
CA ALA A 43 3.88 5.22 14.26
C ALA A 43 4.22 6.48 13.44
N LEU A 44 3.87 7.66 13.92
CA LEU A 44 4.23 8.92 13.27
C LEU A 44 5.75 9.16 13.20
N HIS A 45 6.50 8.69 14.20
CA HIS A 45 7.97 8.80 14.21
C HIS A 45 8.64 7.88 13.17
N GLU A 46 8.08 6.70 12.92
CA GLU A 46 8.59 5.74 11.93
C GLU A 46 8.20 6.10 10.48
N MET A 47 7.10 6.82 10.29
CA MET A 47 6.57 7.18 8.95
C MET A 47 7.58 7.92 8.05
N PRO A 48 8.34 8.93 8.51
CA PRO A 48 9.27 9.67 7.65
C PRO A 48 10.34 8.80 7.00
N ILE A 49 10.64 7.65 7.59
CA ILE A 49 11.60 6.67 7.06
C ILE A 49 10.88 5.65 6.18
N MET A 50 9.79 5.10 6.66
CA MET A 50 9.10 3.99 6.01
C MET A 50 8.31 4.40 4.76
N VAL A 51 7.69 5.58 4.75
CA VAL A 51 6.90 6.07 3.60
C VAL A 51 7.76 6.29 2.35
N PRO A 52 8.92 6.99 2.41
CA PRO A 52 9.79 7.12 1.25
C PRO A 52 10.31 5.79 0.73
N VAL A 53 10.68 4.87 1.62
CA VAL A 53 11.15 3.52 1.24
C VAL A 53 10.03 2.75 0.54
N ALA A 54 8.84 2.76 1.12
CA ALA A 54 7.66 2.10 0.54
C ALA A 54 7.32 2.70 -0.84
N PHE A 55 7.32 4.02 -0.97
CA PHE A 55 7.04 4.71 -2.22
C PHE A 55 8.03 4.33 -3.32
N VAL A 56 9.34 4.38 -3.03
CA VAL A 56 10.38 4.03 -4.00
C VAL A 56 10.24 2.58 -4.44
N LEU A 57 10.08 1.66 -3.51
CA LEU A 57 9.91 0.23 -3.82
C LEU A 57 8.64 -0.03 -4.64
N GLU A 58 7.52 0.56 -4.24
CA GLU A 58 6.24 0.38 -4.93
C GLU A 58 6.29 0.94 -6.34
N PHE A 59 6.76 2.18 -6.51
CA PHE A 59 6.76 2.87 -7.80
C PHE A 59 7.73 2.27 -8.81
N PHE A 60 8.95 1.89 -8.39
CA PHE A 60 9.99 1.42 -9.31
C PHE A 60 9.97 -0.09 -9.57
N ALA A 61 9.66 -0.88 -8.56
CA ALA A 61 9.77 -2.33 -8.65
C ALA A 61 8.43 -3.05 -8.54
N VAL A 62 7.69 -2.78 -7.47
CA VAL A 62 6.53 -3.58 -7.09
C VAL A 62 5.37 -3.39 -8.05
N GLU A 63 5.07 -2.17 -8.48
CA GLU A 63 3.96 -1.89 -9.41
C GLU A 63 4.11 -2.64 -10.73
N LYS A 64 5.30 -2.63 -11.29
CA LYS A 64 5.59 -3.33 -12.57
C LYS A 64 5.47 -4.84 -12.42
N LEU A 65 6.06 -5.38 -11.36
CA LEU A 65 6.05 -6.82 -11.08
C LEU A 65 4.64 -7.31 -10.73
N ALA A 66 3.93 -6.58 -9.89
CA ALA A 66 2.55 -6.89 -9.51
C ALA A 66 1.60 -6.85 -10.70
N THR A 67 1.76 -5.87 -11.59
CA THR A 67 0.98 -5.77 -12.83
C THR A 67 1.26 -6.96 -13.74
N ALA A 68 2.53 -7.32 -13.95
CA ALA A 68 2.90 -8.48 -14.75
C ALA A 68 2.31 -9.78 -14.18
N LEU A 69 2.38 -9.98 -12.87
CA LEU A 69 1.80 -11.14 -12.20
C LEU A 69 0.28 -11.15 -12.26
N ALA A 70 -0.38 -10.01 -12.08
CA ALA A 70 -1.84 -9.92 -12.17
C ALA A 70 -2.34 -10.34 -13.56
N PHE A 71 -1.67 -9.91 -14.63
CA PHE A 71 -2.00 -10.30 -16.01
C PHE A 71 -1.66 -11.76 -16.34
N THR A 72 -0.93 -12.46 -15.51
CA THR A 72 -0.77 -13.93 -15.62
C THR A 72 -2.06 -14.66 -15.27
N PHE A 73 -2.86 -14.11 -14.35
CA PHE A 73 -4.12 -14.71 -13.88
C PHE A 73 -5.37 -14.05 -14.48
N MET A 74 -5.28 -12.76 -14.86
CA MET A 74 -6.39 -11.96 -15.35
C MET A 74 -6.24 -11.66 -16.84
N ARG A 75 -7.36 -11.64 -17.57
CA ARG A 75 -7.39 -11.24 -18.98
C ARG A 75 -7.61 -9.73 -19.10
N PRO A 76 -7.01 -9.07 -20.11
CA PRO A 76 -7.25 -7.64 -20.37
C PRO A 76 -8.73 -7.31 -20.65
N THR A 77 -9.53 -8.32 -21.00
CA THR A 77 -10.98 -8.21 -21.27
C THR A 77 -11.84 -8.28 -20.01
N ASP A 78 -11.25 -8.62 -18.86
CA ASP A 78 -11.99 -8.68 -17.60
C ASP A 78 -12.41 -7.29 -17.12
N ARG A 79 -13.39 -7.24 -16.25
CA ARG A 79 -13.90 -5.95 -15.74
C ARG A 79 -12.77 -5.16 -15.07
N PRO A 80 -12.62 -3.85 -15.35
CA PRO A 80 -11.52 -3.03 -14.83
C PRO A 80 -11.42 -3.05 -13.30
N GLN A 81 -12.52 -3.28 -12.61
CA GLN A 81 -12.55 -3.39 -11.15
C GLN A 81 -11.80 -4.63 -10.64
N PHE A 82 -12.01 -5.78 -11.29
CA PHE A 82 -11.32 -7.03 -10.93
C PHE A 82 -9.83 -6.96 -11.23
N ILE A 83 -9.45 -6.38 -12.36
CA ILE A 83 -8.05 -6.15 -12.70
C ILE A 83 -7.37 -5.29 -11.64
N THR A 84 -8.04 -4.22 -11.20
CA THR A 84 -7.51 -3.34 -10.15
C THR A 84 -7.33 -4.06 -8.82
N TYR A 85 -8.30 -4.88 -8.42
CA TYR A 85 -8.19 -5.68 -7.20
C TYR A 85 -7.09 -6.73 -7.30
N ALA A 86 -6.94 -7.40 -8.44
CA ALA A 86 -5.87 -8.36 -8.66
C ALA A 86 -4.48 -7.71 -8.59
N ILE A 87 -4.29 -6.55 -9.21
CA ILE A 87 -3.04 -5.79 -9.12
C ILE A 87 -2.77 -5.39 -7.67
N SER A 88 -3.76 -4.85 -6.97
CA SER A 88 -3.62 -4.47 -5.55
C SER A 88 -3.26 -5.65 -4.66
N LEU A 89 -3.84 -6.81 -4.91
CA LEU A 89 -3.54 -8.05 -4.18
C LEU A 89 -2.08 -8.50 -4.43
N MET A 90 -1.62 -8.46 -5.68
CA MET A 90 -0.25 -8.80 -6.04
C MET A 90 0.76 -7.82 -5.43
N ILE A 91 0.42 -6.52 -5.38
CA ILE A 91 1.23 -5.50 -4.68
C ILE A 91 1.43 -5.91 -3.23
N VAL A 92 0.37 -6.26 -2.51
CA VAL A 92 0.46 -6.70 -1.11
C VAL A 92 1.30 -7.95 -0.97
N CYS A 93 1.13 -8.96 -1.84
CA CYS A 93 1.89 -10.19 -1.81
C CYS A 93 3.40 -9.97 -1.94
N ILE A 94 3.82 -8.98 -2.74
CA ILE A 94 5.23 -8.64 -2.95
C ILE A 94 5.72 -7.67 -1.88
N MET A 95 4.93 -6.65 -1.59
CA MET A 95 5.33 -5.56 -0.70
C MET A 95 5.42 -6.02 0.76
N CYS A 96 4.51 -6.90 1.19
CA CYS A 96 4.45 -7.35 2.58
C CYS A 96 5.74 -8.04 3.06
N PRO A 97 6.32 -9.04 2.36
CA PRO A 97 7.58 -9.64 2.77
C PRO A 97 8.75 -8.64 2.70
N VAL A 98 8.79 -7.78 1.69
CA VAL A 98 9.86 -6.78 1.53
C VAL A 98 9.81 -5.75 2.65
N MET A 99 8.66 -5.18 2.93
CA MET A 99 8.50 -4.19 4.01
C MET A 99 8.67 -4.81 5.39
N SER A 100 8.26 -6.06 5.58
CA SER A 100 8.53 -6.81 6.81
C SER A 100 10.03 -7.03 7.02
N LEU A 101 10.78 -7.27 5.94
CA LEU A 101 12.24 -7.36 5.98
C LEU A 101 12.87 -6.02 6.38
N VAL A 102 12.46 -4.92 5.72
CA VAL A 102 12.94 -3.57 6.03
C VAL A 102 12.65 -3.21 7.49
N ALA A 103 11.43 -3.46 7.96
CA ALA A 103 11.05 -3.20 9.35
C ALA A 103 11.87 -4.05 10.35
N THR A 104 12.14 -5.30 10.02
CA THR A 104 12.97 -6.17 10.86
C THR A 104 14.41 -5.67 10.94
N LEU A 105 14.98 -5.23 9.82
CA LEU A 105 16.35 -4.72 9.77
C LEU A 105 16.54 -3.36 10.48
N LEU A 106 15.52 -2.50 10.43
CA LEU A 106 15.60 -1.13 10.98
C LEU A 106 15.15 -1.03 12.43
N PHE A 107 14.15 -1.81 12.84
CA PHE A 107 13.47 -1.62 14.12
C PHE A 107 13.46 -2.86 15.03
N LYS A 108 13.91 -4.00 14.52
CA LYS A 108 13.94 -5.27 15.26
C LYS A 108 15.32 -5.92 15.15
N GLU A 109 15.53 -6.99 15.88
CA GLU A 109 16.74 -7.80 15.72
C GLU A 109 16.74 -8.52 14.36
N PRO A 110 17.79 -8.39 13.55
CA PRO A 110 17.89 -9.00 12.24
C PRO A 110 18.04 -10.52 12.36
N SER A 111 16.92 -11.22 12.39
CA SER A 111 16.84 -12.68 12.42
C SER A 111 15.86 -13.19 11.38
N PHE A 112 16.20 -14.28 10.72
CA PHE A 112 15.31 -14.93 9.75
C PHE A 112 13.98 -15.35 10.40
N GLY A 113 14.03 -15.88 11.62
CA GLY A 113 12.82 -16.25 12.37
C GLY A 113 11.93 -15.04 12.68
N THR A 114 12.52 -13.93 13.11
CA THR A 114 11.80 -12.68 13.37
C THR A 114 11.14 -12.13 12.10
N TRP A 115 11.85 -12.16 10.97
CA TRP A 115 11.32 -11.74 9.69
C TRP A 115 10.12 -12.59 9.24
N VAL A 116 10.25 -13.93 9.27
CA VAL A 116 9.17 -14.85 8.89
C VAL A 116 7.95 -14.69 9.79
N HIS A 117 8.16 -14.54 11.10
CA HIS A 117 7.08 -14.31 12.05
C HIS A 117 6.37 -12.96 11.78
N THR A 118 7.14 -11.90 11.58
CA THR A 118 6.61 -10.56 11.26
C THR A 118 5.82 -10.58 9.95
N TRP A 119 6.37 -11.20 8.92
CA TRP A 119 5.68 -11.38 7.63
C TRP A 119 4.38 -12.17 7.79
N GLY A 120 4.42 -13.32 8.48
CA GLY A 120 3.24 -14.15 8.71
C GLY A 120 2.12 -13.45 9.48
N CYS A 121 2.45 -12.59 10.45
CA CYS A 121 1.47 -11.78 11.16
C CYS A 121 0.97 -10.60 10.32
N ASN A 122 1.84 -9.98 9.54
CA ASN A 122 1.51 -8.81 8.75
C ASN A 122 0.67 -9.14 7.50
N PHE A 123 0.88 -10.30 6.90
CA PHE A 123 0.29 -10.66 5.62
C PHE A 123 -1.25 -10.66 5.65
N PRO A 124 -1.93 -11.36 6.58
CA PRO A 124 -3.40 -11.34 6.66
C PRO A 124 -3.94 -9.93 6.94
N MET A 125 -3.26 -9.19 7.82
CA MET A 125 -3.66 -7.83 8.17
C MET A 125 -3.47 -6.88 6.99
N ALA A 126 -2.36 -7.01 6.25
CA ALA A 126 -2.09 -6.20 5.07
C ALA A 126 -3.14 -6.43 3.98
N LEU A 127 -3.54 -7.68 3.74
CA LEU A 127 -4.62 -8.01 2.79
C LEU A 127 -5.93 -7.38 3.20
N TYR A 128 -6.32 -7.55 4.47
CA TYR A 128 -7.54 -6.98 5.00
C TYR A 128 -7.54 -5.45 4.90
N TRP A 129 -6.46 -4.81 5.35
CA TRP A 129 -6.28 -3.36 5.31
C TRP A 129 -6.33 -2.81 3.88
N GLN A 130 -5.67 -3.48 2.94
CA GLN A 130 -5.66 -3.10 1.54
C GLN A 130 -7.05 -3.18 0.91
N MET A 131 -7.78 -4.26 1.13
CA MET A 131 -9.07 -4.48 0.49
C MET A 131 -10.18 -3.58 1.05
N PHE A 132 -10.24 -3.41 2.37
CA PHE A 132 -11.35 -2.74 3.04
C PHE A 132 -11.13 -1.26 3.29
N TYR A 133 -9.89 -0.84 3.54
CA TYR A 133 -9.57 0.53 3.92
C TYR A 133 -8.70 1.25 2.89
N CYS A 134 -7.53 0.73 2.59
CA CYS A 134 -6.56 1.42 1.74
C CYS A 134 -7.09 1.63 0.32
N GLY A 135 -7.64 0.60 -0.31
CA GLY A 135 -8.18 0.68 -1.67
C GLY A 135 -9.31 1.70 -1.83
N PRO A 136 -10.43 1.58 -1.08
CA PRO A 136 -11.53 2.54 -1.14
C PRO A 136 -11.14 3.96 -0.74
N LEU A 137 -10.35 4.08 0.34
CA LEU A 137 -9.93 5.39 0.86
C LEU A 137 -9.00 6.13 -0.10
N SER A 138 -8.03 5.44 -0.67
CA SER A 138 -7.12 6.03 -1.67
C SER A 138 -7.87 6.53 -2.91
N ARG A 139 -8.87 5.77 -3.38
CA ARG A 139 -9.71 6.19 -4.49
C ARG A 139 -10.59 7.39 -4.14
N PHE A 140 -11.11 7.43 -2.93
CA PHE A 140 -11.90 8.56 -2.45
C PHE A 140 -11.06 9.82 -2.39
N ILE A 141 -9.87 9.76 -1.77
CA ILE A 141 -8.93 10.88 -1.67
C ILE A 141 -8.48 11.34 -3.06
N PHE A 142 -8.13 10.39 -3.94
CA PHE A 142 -7.75 10.70 -5.32
C PHE A 142 -8.86 11.45 -6.07
N ARG A 143 -10.10 10.98 -5.96
CA ARG A 143 -11.26 11.67 -6.57
C ARG A 143 -11.48 13.06 -5.97
N ALA A 144 -11.26 13.23 -4.67
CA ALA A 144 -11.40 14.53 -4.02
C ALA A 144 -10.35 15.52 -4.51
N ILE A 145 -9.08 15.08 -4.65
CA ILE A 145 -7.96 15.92 -5.11
C ILE A 145 -8.13 16.30 -6.60
N PHE A 146 -8.46 15.31 -7.44
CA PHE A 146 -8.54 15.51 -8.90
C PHE A 146 -9.96 15.72 -9.43
N ARG A 147 -10.92 16.05 -8.56
CA ARG A 147 -12.34 16.23 -8.92
C ARG A 147 -12.55 17.19 -10.10
N LYS A 148 -11.86 18.31 -10.10
CA LYS A 148 -11.97 19.32 -11.17
C LYS A 148 -11.43 18.81 -12.51
N GLN A 149 -10.31 18.08 -12.49
CA GLN A 149 -9.71 17.52 -13.71
C GLN A 149 -10.54 16.39 -14.29
N LEU A 150 -11.06 15.51 -13.43
CA LEU A 150 -11.95 14.41 -13.86
C LEU A 150 -13.27 14.92 -14.42
N GLN A 151 -13.80 16.05 -13.94
CA GLN A 151 -14.99 16.67 -14.48
C GLN A 151 -14.74 17.30 -15.86
N ALA A 152 -13.58 17.94 -16.05
CA ALA A 152 -13.19 18.49 -17.35
C ALA A 152 -13.01 17.38 -18.41
N GLU A 153 -12.34 16.30 -18.06
CA GLU A 153 -12.15 15.14 -18.96
C GLU A 153 -13.49 14.49 -19.37
N ASN A 154 -14.46 14.43 -18.48
CA ASN A 154 -15.78 13.86 -18.78
C ASN A 154 -16.61 14.78 -19.69
N GLN A 155 -16.36 16.11 -19.67
CA GLN A 155 -17.04 17.06 -20.57
C GLN A 155 -16.46 17.02 -21.99
N GLU A 156 -15.19 16.67 -22.15
CA GLU A 156 -14.55 16.53 -23.48
C GLU A 156 -14.95 15.22 -24.19
N GLN A 157 -15.51 14.26 -23.47
CA GLN A 157 -15.95 12.96 -24.04
C GLN A 157 -17.44 12.96 -24.44
N HIS A 158 -18.19 14.03 -24.21
CA HIS A 158 -19.57 14.24 -24.62
C HIS A 158 -19.67 15.37 -25.63
#